data_d94b30c2d1b1bff63c29de9c6165c113
#
_entry.id   d94b30c2d1b1bff63c29de9c6165c113
#
_cell.length_a   1.000
_cell.length_b   1.000
_cell.length_c   1.000
_cell.angle_alpha   90.00
_cell.angle_beta   90.00
_cell.angle_gamma   90.00
#
_symmetry.space_group_name_H-M   'P 1'
#
loop_
_entity.id
_entity.type
_entity.pdbx_description
1 polymer ?
#
loop_
_entity_poly.entity_id
_entity_poly.type
_entity_poly.pdbx_seq_one_letter_code
_entity_poly.pdbx_strand_id
1 'polypeptide(L)'
;MEHIAIDLGSKESQICIRGAGGEILEERRIATRPATLRHYLERRAPSRVIVEAGAEAFWVAELAQGAGHDVRVVPSSLAPALGVGERGLKNDRRDAAVLSAASCRVELPSVHIRSPQSRISRINRR
;
A
#
# COMPACT_ATOMS: atom_id res chain seq x y z
N MET A 1 -2.50 -11.01 -11.35
CA MET A 1 -2.23 -9.67 -10.81
C MET A 1 -1.24 -9.78 -9.67
N GLU A 2 -0.22 -8.95 -9.69
CA GLU A 2 0.74 -8.91 -8.59
C GLU A 2 0.18 -8.12 -7.41
N HIS A 3 0.70 -8.42 -6.23
CA HIS A 3 0.31 -7.77 -4.98
C HIS A 3 1.51 -7.03 -4.41
N ILE A 4 1.43 -5.72 -4.32
CA ILE A 4 2.51 -4.84 -3.87
C ILE A 4 2.12 -4.28 -2.51
N ALA A 5 2.71 -4.80 -1.44
CA ALA A 5 2.52 -4.26 -0.10
C ALA A 5 3.59 -3.22 0.19
N ILE A 6 3.16 -2.08 0.74
CA ILE A 6 4.07 -0.99 1.12
C ILE A 6 3.88 -0.72 2.60
N ASP A 7 4.91 -0.98 3.39
CA ASP A 7 4.96 -0.59 4.79
C ASP A 7 5.64 0.77 4.88
N LEU A 8 4.85 1.79 5.13
CA LEU A 8 5.28 3.18 5.06
C LEU A 8 6.05 3.60 6.31
N GLY A 9 7.30 3.99 6.13
CA GLY A 9 8.08 4.65 7.16
C GLY A 9 8.22 6.14 6.83
N SER A 10 8.68 6.93 7.79
CA SER A 10 8.83 8.37 7.62
C SER A 10 9.90 8.73 6.59
N LYS A 11 10.98 7.97 6.53
CA LYS A 11 12.10 8.23 5.62
C LYS A 11 12.19 7.20 4.52
N GLU A 12 11.97 5.94 4.85
CA GLU A 12 12.05 4.83 3.92
C GLU A 12 10.85 3.91 4.10
N SER A 13 10.43 3.29 3.02
CA SER A 13 9.32 2.34 3.02
C SER A 13 9.83 0.98 2.55
N GLN A 14 9.27 -0.07 3.14
CA GLN A 14 9.59 -1.44 2.77
C GLN A 14 8.52 -1.95 1.82
N ILE A 15 8.96 -2.55 0.71
CA ILE A 15 8.06 -3.09 -0.31
C ILE A 15 8.24 -4.60 -0.38
N CYS A 16 7.12 -5.32 -0.45
CA CYS A 16 7.11 -6.74 -0.75
C CYS A 16 6.12 -7.01 -1.87
N ILE A 17 6.57 -7.61 -2.94
CA ILE A 17 5.75 -7.94 -4.09
C ILE A 17 5.58 -9.44 -4.18
N ARG A 18 4.32 -9.89 -4.27
CA ARG A 18 4.00 -11.30 -4.50
C ARG A 18 3.27 -11.46 -5.82
N GLY A 19 3.54 -12.59 -6.47
CA GLY A 19 2.79 -13.00 -7.65
C GLY A 19 1.41 -13.53 -7.27
N ALA A 20 0.58 -13.80 -8.28
CA ALA A 20 -0.77 -14.33 -8.08
C ALA A 20 -0.78 -15.67 -7.33
N GLY A 21 0.28 -16.45 -7.43
CA GLY A 21 0.42 -17.72 -6.72
C GLY A 21 0.95 -17.59 -5.29
N GLY A 22 1.23 -16.37 -4.84
CA GLY A 22 1.70 -16.12 -3.47
C GLY A 22 3.23 -16.10 -3.31
N GLU A 23 3.99 -16.37 -4.36
CA GLU A 23 5.45 -16.35 -4.30
C GLU A 23 5.96 -14.91 -4.17
N ILE A 24 7.03 -14.71 -3.40
CA ILE A 24 7.67 -13.40 -3.27
C ILE A 24 8.53 -13.17 -4.51
N LEU A 25 8.22 -12.11 -5.25
CA LEU A 25 8.94 -11.72 -6.46
C LEU A 25 10.03 -10.70 -6.18
N GLU A 26 9.78 -9.81 -5.22
CA GLU A 26 10.73 -8.74 -4.90
C GLU A 26 10.50 -8.26 -3.48
N GLU A 27 11.59 -7.97 -2.78
CA GLU A 27 11.58 -7.25 -1.51
C GLU A 27 12.55 -6.09 -1.67
N ARG A 28 12.12 -4.89 -1.30
CA ARG A 28 12.92 -3.68 -1.54
C ARG A 28 12.61 -2.59 -0.55
N ARG A 29 13.61 -1.79 -0.24
CA ARG A 29 13.45 -0.59 0.57
C ARG A 29 13.69 0.62 -0.32
N ILE A 30 12.78 1.58 -0.30
CA ILE A 30 12.90 2.81 -1.10
C ILE A 30 12.57 4.03 -0.24
N ALA A 31 13.03 5.20 -0.68
CA ALA A 31 12.75 6.44 0.02
C ALA A 31 11.25 6.75 -0.01
N THR A 32 10.72 7.21 1.14
CA THR A 32 9.31 7.63 1.25
C THR A 32 9.17 9.05 0.70
N ARG A 33 9.25 9.16 -0.62
CA ARG A 33 9.13 10.43 -1.34
C ARG A 33 8.19 10.26 -2.52
N PRO A 34 7.32 11.26 -2.79
CA PRO A 34 6.37 11.15 -3.89
C PRO A 34 7.00 10.80 -5.24
N ALA A 35 8.10 11.47 -5.60
CA ALA A 35 8.77 11.21 -6.88
C ALA A 35 9.33 9.79 -6.97
N THR A 36 9.93 9.31 -5.89
CA THR A 36 10.52 7.96 -5.84
C THR A 36 9.44 6.89 -5.94
N LEU A 37 8.37 7.02 -5.15
CA LEU A 37 7.26 6.07 -5.16
C LEU A 37 6.51 6.10 -6.48
N ARG A 38 6.28 7.29 -7.03
CA ARG A 38 5.63 7.42 -8.33
C ARG A 38 6.43 6.71 -9.42
N HIS A 39 7.71 6.97 -9.50
CA HIS A 39 8.58 6.36 -10.49
C HIS A 39 8.57 4.83 -10.36
N TYR A 40 8.65 4.33 -9.13
CA TYR A 40 8.64 2.89 -8.87
C TYR A 40 7.33 2.25 -9.34
N LEU A 41 6.20 2.85 -8.98
CA LEU A 41 4.88 2.29 -9.29
C LEU A 41 4.48 2.46 -10.76
N GLU A 42 4.87 3.56 -11.40
CA GLU A 42 4.56 3.79 -12.81
C GLU A 42 5.25 2.80 -13.73
N ARG A 43 6.36 2.23 -13.31
CA ARG A 43 7.13 1.28 -14.13
C ARG A 43 6.59 -0.14 -14.06
N ARG A 44 5.59 -0.38 -13.24
CA ARG A 44 5.04 -1.72 -13.05
C ARG A 44 3.69 -1.84 -13.74
N ALA A 45 3.41 -3.05 -14.24
CA ALA A 45 2.10 -3.36 -14.79
C ALA A 45 1.02 -3.20 -13.71
N PRO A 46 -0.24 -2.94 -14.10
CA PRO A 46 -1.32 -2.79 -13.12
C PRO A 46 -1.34 -3.94 -12.11
N SER A 47 -1.31 -3.57 -10.84
CA SER A 47 -1.18 -4.50 -9.72
C SER A 47 -2.11 -4.06 -8.60
N ARG A 48 -2.21 -4.87 -7.55
CA ARG A 48 -2.91 -4.45 -6.33
C ARG A 48 -1.89 -3.90 -5.35
N VAL A 49 -2.06 -2.64 -4.96
CA VAL A 49 -1.19 -1.98 -3.98
C VAL A 49 -1.91 -1.97 -2.64
N ILE A 50 -1.24 -2.42 -1.58
CA ILE A 50 -1.79 -2.50 -0.23
C ILE A 50 -0.96 -1.65 0.71
N VAL A 51 -1.62 -0.75 1.43
CA VAL A 51 -0.99 0.06 2.48
C VAL A 51 -1.87 0.06 3.72
N GLU A 52 -1.28 0.20 4.90
CA GLU A 52 -2.03 0.41 6.13
C GLU A 52 -2.43 1.87 6.26
N ALA A 53 -3.65 2.15 6.72
CA ALA A 53 -4.14 3.51 6.92
C ALA A 53 -3.25 4.26 7.92
N GLY A 54 -2.95 5.51 7.61
CA GLY A 54 -2.09 6.38 8.41
C GLY A 54 -1.91 7.70 7.70
N ALA A 55 -1.09 8.59 8.28
CA ALA A 55 -0.92 9.94 7.79
C ALA A 55 -0.45 10.01 6.33
N GLU A 56 0.44 9.09 5.94
CA GLU A 56 1.04 9.08 4.60
C GLU A 56 0.23 8.24 3.59
N ALA A 57 -0.71 7.43 4.08
CA ALA A 57 -1.37 6.43 3.22
C ALA A 57 -2.18 7.05 2.09
N PHE A 58 -2.80 8.21 2.33
CA PHE A 58 -3.70 8.79 1.33
C PHE A 58 -2.97 9.33 0.11
N TRP A 59 -1.84 10.02 0.30
CA TRP A 59 -1.11 10.51 -0.86
C TRP A 59 -0.46 9.35 -1.63
N VAL A 60 -0.01 8.30 -0.92
CA VAL A 60 0.52 7.10 -1.57
C VAL A 60 -0.59 6.42 -2.38
N ALA A 61 -1.78 6.30 -1.81
CA ALA A 61 -2.92 5.70 -2.49
C ALA A 61 -3.31 6.47 -3.75
N GLU A 62 -3.38 7.79 -3.68
CA GLU A 62 -3.69 8.62 -4.84
C GLU A 62 -2.66 8.44 -5.95
N LEU A 63 -1.40 8.42 -5.57
CA LEU A 63 -0.29 8.24 -6.49
C LEU A 63 -0.36 6.87 -7.17
N ALA A 64 -0.64 5.81 -6.39
CA ALA A 64 -0.75 4.47 -6.92
C ALA A 64 -1.96 4.32 -7.86
N GLN A 65 -3.10 4.92 -7.50
CA GLN A 65 -4.28 4.94 -8.37
C GLN A 65 -3.98 5.68 -9.67
N GLY A 66 -3.29 6.82 -9.58
CA GLY A 66 -2.88 7.57 -10.76
C GLY A 66 -1.95 6.80 -11.68
N ALA A 67 -1.19 5.87 -11.13
CA ALA A 67 -0.30 4.99 -11.90
C ALA A 67 -1.03 3.76 -12.47
N GLY A 68 -2.34 3.63 -12.25
CA GLY A 68 -3.14 2.56 -12.82
C GLY A 68 -3.31 1.33 -11.95
N HIS A 69 -2.93 1.40 -10.68
CA HIS A 69 -3.04 0.27 -9.76
C HIS A 69 -4.38 0.26 -9.03
N ASP A 70 -4.82 -0.94 -8.63
CA ASP A 70 -5.94 -1.13 -7.70
C ASP A 70 -5.39 -1.00 -6.29
N VAL A 71 -5.92 -0.06 -5.50
CA VAL A 71 -5.35 0.24 -4.19
C VAL A 71 -6.27 -0.18 -3.06
N ARG A 72 -5.69 -0.79 -2.03
CA ARG A 72 -6.38 -1.13 -0.79
C ARG A 72 -5.67 -0.41 0.36
N VAL A 73 -6.39 0.46 1.04
CA VAL A 73 -5.90 1.10 2.26
C VAL A 73 -6.53 0.35 3.42
N VAL A 74 -5.76 -0.52 4.03
CA VAL A 74 -6.24 -1.42 5.09
C VAL A 74 -6.39 -0.64 6.39
N PRO A 75 -7.57 -0.73 7.07
CA PRO A 75 -7.74 -0.05 8.35
C PRO A 75 -6.66 -0.47 9.35
N SER A 76 -6.13 0.50 10.10
CA SER A 76 -5.10 0.20 11.11
C SER A 76 -5.60 -0.72 12.21
N SER A 77 -6.91 -0.72 12.47
CA SER A 77 -7.53 -1.63 13.43
C SER A 77 -7.49 -3.10 12.99
N LEU A 78 -7.41 -3.33 11.67
CA LEU A 78 -7.37 -4.69 11.11
C LEU A 78 -5.95 -5.22 11.02
N ALA A 79 -4.95 -4.36 10.89
CA ALA A 79 -3.56 -4.77 10.67
C ALA A 79 -3.04 -5.76 11.73
N PRO A 80 -3.27 -5.57 13.04
CA PRO A 80 -2.84 -6.55 14.03
C PRO A 80 -3.48 -7.93 13.85
N ALA A 81 -4.74 -7.99 13.44
CA ALA A 81 -5.42 -9.27 13.18
C ALA A 81 -4.79 -10.03 12.01
N LEU A 82 -4.12 -9.31 11.10
CA LEU A 82 -3.39 -9.93 9.99
C LEU A 82 -1.98 -10.33 10.36
N GLY A 83 -1.51 -10.00 11.59
CA GLY A 83 -0.17 -10.32 12.06
C GLY A 83 0.83 -9.17 11.98
N VAL A 84 0.40 -7.98 11.55
CA VAL A 84 1.29 -6.81 11.48
C VAL A 84 1.63 -6.36 12.90
N GLY A 85 2.92 -6.22 13.20
CA GLY A 85 3.40 -5.82 14.52
C GLY A 85 3.25 -6.86 15.60
N GLU A 86 3.01 -8.12 15.25
CA GLU A 86 2.78 -9.20 16.19
C GLU A 86 3.94 -9.36 17.18
N ARG A 87 3.59 -9.57 18.48
CA ARG A 87 4.52 -9.83 19.58
C ARG A 87 5.54 -8.72 19.80
N GLY A 88 5.21 -7.49 19.45
CA GLY A 88 6.12 -6.38 19.63
C GLY A 88 7.35 -6.41 18.72
N LEU A 89 7.41 -7.37 17.81
CA LEU A 89 8.47 -7.45 16.82
C LEU A 89 8.10 -6.55 15.65
N LYS A 90 8.39 -5.27 15.78
CA LYS A 90 8.17 -4.33 14.70
C LYS A 90 9.33 -4.45 13.72
N ASN A 91 9.07 -5.12 12.62
CA ASN A 91 10.02 -5.28 11.53
C ASN A 91 9.30 -4.94 10.22
N ASP A 92 9.70 -3.85 9.60
CA ASP A 92 9.06 -3.32 8.39
C ASP A 92 9.03 -4.35 7.27
N ARG A 93 10.12 -5.10 7.11
CA ARG A 93 10.19 -6.15 6.09
C ARG A 93 9.16 -7.24 6.34
N ARG A 94 9.02 -7.65 7.60
CA ARG A 94 8.05 -8.67 8.00
C ARG A 94 6.63 -8.17 7.80
N ASP A 95 6.36 -6.93 8.16
CA ASP A 95 5.02 -6.35 8.05
C ASP A 95 4.60 -6.23 6.57
N ALA A 96 5.50 -5.80 5.70
CA ALA A 96 5.22 -5.77 4.26
C ALA A 96 4.96 -7.18 3.71
N ALA A 97 5.73 -8.18 4.15
CA ALA A 97 5.52 -9.56 3.74
C ALA A 97 4.17 -10.09 4.21
N VAL A 98 3.77 -9.76 5.44
CA VAL A 98 2.48 -10.18 6.00
C VAL A 98 1.32 -9.56 5.23
N LEU A 99 1.39 -8.26 4.94
CA LEU A 99 0.34 -7.58 4.17
C LEU A 99 0.19 -8.15 2.77
N SER A 100 1.30 -8.40 2.08
CA SER A 100 1.26 -8.96 0.74
C SER A 100 0.69 -10.37 0.73
N ALA A 101 1.05 -11.19 1.71
CA ALA A 101 0.51 -12.54 1.86
C ALA A 101 -1.00 -12.52 2.11
N ALA A 102 -1.46 -11.62 3.00
CA ALA A 102 -2.88 -11.47 3.28
C ALA A 102 -3.66 -11.07 2.03
N SER A 103 -3.11 -10.15 1.23
CA SER A 103 -3.74 -9.71 -0.01
C SER A 103 -3.94 -10.86 -0.99
N CYS A 104 -3.02 -11.81 -1.04
CA CYS A 104 -3.15 -12.98 -1.91
C CYS A 104 -4.22 -13.96 -1.44
N ARG A 105 -4.45 -14.05 -0.13
CA ARG A 105 -5.34 -15.05 0.44
C ARG A 105 -6.79 -14.60 0.58
N VAL A 106 -7.01 -13.32 0.84
CA VAL A 106 -8.35 -12.80 1.14
C VAL A 106 -8.58 -11.46 0.45
N GLU A 107 -9.85 -11.13 0.26
CA GLU A 107 -10.24 -9.80 -0.19
C GLU A 107 -10.16 -8.86 1.00
N LEU A 108 -9.23 -7.91 0.95
CA LEU A 108 -9.02 -6.99 2.06
C LEU A 108 -10.00 -5.82 1.98
N PRO A 109 -10.61 -5.41 3.11
CA PRO A 109 -11.40 -4.19 3.14
C PRO A 109 -10.49 -2.99 2.95
N SER A 110 -11.03 -1.93 2.35
CA SER A 110 -10.28 -0.72 2.09
C SER A 110 -11.02 0.50 2.61
N VAL A 111 -10.29 1.39 3.27
CA VAL A 111 -10.81 2.71 3.62
C VAL A 111 -11.09 3.45 2.32
N HIS A 112 -12.19 4.22 2.27
CA HIS A 112 -12.54 4.98 1.08
C HIS A 112 -11.45 5.99 0.76
N ILE A 113 -10.99 5.97 -0.50
CA ILE A 113 -9.99 6.89 -1.00
C ILE A 113 -10.69 7.83 -1.97
N ARG A 114 -10.61 9.13 -1.72
CA ARG A 114 -11.14 10.13 -2.64
C ARG A 114 -10.10 10.46 -3.68
N SER A 115 -10.52 10.52 -4.95
CA SER A 115 -9.64 11.03 -5.99
C SER A 115 -9.40 12.53 -5.74
N PRO A 116 -8.27 13.09 -6.22
CA PRO A 116 -8.04 14.52 -6.14
C PRO A 116 -9.17 15.33 -6.75
N GLN A 117 -9.75 14.87 -7.83
CA GLN A 117 -10.86 15.53 -8.50
C GLN A 117 -12.12 15.58 -7.64
N SER A 118 -12.43 14.50 -6.92
CA SER A 118 -13.56 14.47 -5.99
C SER A 118 -13.40 15.47 -4.86
N ARG A 119 -12.18 15.62 -4.35
CA ARG A 119 -11.90 16.60 -3.30
C ARG A 119 -12.07 18.04 -3.79
N ILE A 120 -11.59 18.32 -5.00
CA ILE A 120 -11.75 19.63 -5.63
C ILE A 120 -13.23 19.95 -5.81
N SER A 121 -14.01 19.01 -6.33
CA SER A 121 -15.45 19.18 -6.52
C SER A 121 -16.15 19.50 -5.21
N ARG A 122 -15.76 18.85 -4.11
CA ARG A 122 -16.34 19.13 -2.80
C ARG A 122 -16.05 20.54 -2.31
N ILE A 123 -14.83 21.01 -2.51
CA ILE A 123 -14.44 22.37 -2.14
C ILE A 123 -15.27 23.39 -2.92
N ASN A 124 -15.48 23.14 -4.20
CA ASN A 124 -16.17 24.05 -5.09
C ASN A 124 -17.70 24.08 -4.92
N ARG A 125 -18.25 23.16 -4.15
CA ARG A 125 -19.69 23.07 -3.91
C ARG A 125 -20.21 24.00 -2.82
N ARG A 126 -19.36 24.79 -2.25
CA ARG A 126 -19.78 25.76 -1.23
C ARG A 126 -20.22 27.08 -1.82
#